data_566eedbc25d3b0457f9be1caad0c7430
#
_entry.id   566eedbc25d3b0457f9be1caad0c7430
#
_cell.length_a   1.000
_cell.length_b   1.000
_cell.length_c   1.000
_cell.angle_alpha   90.00
_cell.angle_beta   90.00
_cell.angle_gamma   90.00
#
_symmetry.space_group_name_H-M   'P 1'
#
loop_
_entity.id
_entity.type
_entity.pdbx_description
1 polymer ?
#
loop_
_entity_poly.entity_id
_entity_poly.type
_entity_poly.pdbx_seq_one_letter_code
_entity_poly.pdbx_strand_id
1 'polypeptide(L)'
;MAPGIWQHDPVPTQSIPIGGGRIEAFALESGGAGTPVVVLGGVETGFRPLAGTEQVLERRWERRAGSRGVTVLGRPIPDDPADAERIMHPRVIADGVATALQALDTVPVTIEAESGGGRIGLWLTVDHPELVERLVLAAVASETPADSPMATRMARWIELGEAGDWGTFFASMAQLMKAASEEESGSFAAAARLQPRPATPERFIGELKATLDPSSFVTGRLGEIAVPALVLAGELDQVVPLESTRLVAERIPGATLITDPECGHTVRSSFRGYDDLVESFLAEAN
;
A
#
# COMPACT_ATOMS: atom_id res chain seq x y z
N MET A 1 39.80 3.19 2.45
CA MET A 1 38.63 3.82 3.09
C MET A 1 37.83 4.50 1.98
N ALA A 2 36.67 3.97 1.63
CA ALA A 2 35.77 4.65 0.70
C ALA A 2 35.18 5.89 1.40
N PRO A 3 35.06 7.06 0.74
CA PRO A 3 34.46 8.24 1.34
C PRO A 3 33.00 7.96 1.69
N GLY A 4 32.59 8.41 2.87
CA GLY A 4 31.25 8.21 3.41
C GLY A 4 30.18 8.78 2.47
N ILE A 5 29.23 7.93 2.14
CA ILE A 5 28.19 8.18 1.13
C ILE A 5 27.05 9.08 1.65
N TRP A 6 27.01 9.41 2.95
CA TRP A 6 25.89 10.17 3.53
C TRP A 6 26.41 11.27 4.45
N GLN A 7 26.35 12.53 4.02
CA GLN A 7 26.74 13.72 4.81
C GLN A 7 25.55 14.65 5.13
N HIS A 8 24.30 14.22 4.88
CA HIS A 8 23.14 15.01 5.28
C HIS A 8 22.27 14.23 6.26
N ASP A 9 21.63 14.95 7.16
CA ASP A 9 20.60 14.37 8.01
C ASP A 9 19.42 13.94 7.12
N PRO A 10 18.81 12.79 7.40
CA PRO A 10 17.65 12.32 6.63
C PRO A 10 16.49 13.30 6.77
N VAL A 11 15.68 13.41 5.72
CA VAL A 11 14.45 14.22 5.74
C VAL A 11 13.54 13.68 6.86
N PRO A 12 13.12 14.52 7.82
CA PRO A 12 12.32 14.02 8.94
C PRO A 12 10.90 13.66 8.50
N THR A 13 10.36 12.61 9.13
CA THR A 13 8.95 12.27 9.02
C THR A 13 8.08 13.34 9.68
N GLN A 14 7.02 13.79 8.98
CA GLN A 14 6.03 14.72 9.51
C GLN A 14 4.84 13.96 10.10
N SER A 15 4.26 14.48 11.18
CA SER A 15 3.04 13.93 11.78
C SER A 15 1.86 14.88 11.51
N ILE A 16 0.88 14.42 10.77
CA ILE A 16 -0.25 15.22 10.29
C ILE A 16 -1.50 14.80 11.04
N PRO A 17 -2.17 15.69 11.79
CA PRO A 17 -3.43 15.38 12.45
C PRO A 17 -4.54 15.07 11.44
N ILE A 18 -5.34 14.05 11.76
CA ILE A 18 -6.55 13.65 11.03
C ILE A 18 -7.69 13.42 12.02
N GLY A 19 -8.89 13.18 11.55
CA GLY A 19 -10.04 12.90 12.42
C GLY A 19 -9.85 11.68 13.33
N GLY A 20 -9.53 11.90 14.63
CA GLY A 20 -9.33 10.86 15.65
C GLY A 20 -7.96 10.22 15.69
N GLY A 21 -6.95 10.88 15.11
CA GLY A 21 -5.57 10.40 15.13
C GLY A 21 -4.62 11.24 14.27
N ARG A 22 -3.58 10.60 13.78
CA ARG A 22 -2.59 11.24 12.91
C ARG A 22 -2.08 10.27 11.84
N ILE A 23 -1.62 10.81 10.72
CA ILE A 23 -0.87 10.09 9.69
C ILE A 23 0.57 10.61 9.67
N GLU A 24 1.53 9.71 9.57
CA GLU A 24 2.92 10.07 9.32
C GLU A 24 3.17 10.17 7.82
N ALA A 25 3.87 11.21 7.41
CA ALA A 25 4.26 11.47 6.03
C ALA A 25 5.79 11.63 5.95
N PHE A 26 6.40 10.93 5.01
CA PHE A 26 7.78 11.12 4.58
C PHE A 26 7.77 11.69 3.16
N ALA A 27 8.31 12.88 2.96
CA ALA A 27 8.27 13.57 1.67
C ALA A 27 9.67 13.84 1.14
N LEU A 28 9.91 13.45 -0.10
CA LEU A 28 11.09 13.81 -0.89
C LEU A 28 10.67 14.86 -1.92
N GLU A 29 11.23 16.05 -1.82
CA GLU A 29 11.01 17.11 -2.79
C GLU A 29 11.74 16.79 -4.11
N SER A 30 11.20 17.31 -5.19
CA SER A 30 11.80 17.20 -6.52
C SER A 30 12.11 18.56 -7.11
N GLY A 31 13.19 18.65 -7.88
CA GLY A 31 13.42 19.78 -8.80
C GLY A 31 12.65 19.68 -10.12
N GLY A 32 11.95 18.59 -10.38
CA GLY A 32 11.15 18.36 -11.58
C GLY A 32 9.72 18.91 -11.47
N ALA A 33 9.08 19.10 -12.62
CA ALA A 33 7.71 19.65 -12.71
C ALA A 33 6.61 18.57 -12.87
N GLY A 34 6.94 17.30 -12.69
CA GLY A 34 5.95 16.21 -12.79
C GLY A 34 4.98 16.20 -11.61
N THR A 35 3.75 15.72 -11.85
CA THR A 35 2.76 15.54 -10.79
C THR A 35 3.33 14.71 -9.63
N PRO A 36 3.22 15.18 -8.39
CA PRO A 36 3.73 14.46 -7.21
C PRO A 36 3.12 13.07 -7.08
N VAL A 37 3.91 12.12 -6.60
CA VAL A 37 3.46 10.75 -6.33
C VAL A 37 3.24 10.57 -4.84
N VAL A 38 2.08 10.04 -4.48
CA VAL A 38 1.75 9.61 -3.13
C VAL A 38 1.72 8.10 -3.06
N VAL A 39 2.51 7.55 -2.16
CA VAL A 39 2.69 6.11 -2.00
C VAL A 39 1.84 5.60 -0.84
N LEU A 40 0.97 4.65 -1.14
CA LEU A 40 0.15 3.92 -0.17
C LEU A 40 0.59 2.44 -0.19
N GLY A 41 1.42 2.04 0.75
CA GLY A 41 1.92 0.67 0.85
C GLY A 41 0.84 -0.34 1.28
N GLY A 42 1.18 -1.62 1.32
CA GLY A 42 0.31 -2.68 1.78
C GLY A 42 0.06 -2.64 3.30
N VAL A 43 -0.64 -3.66 3.80
CA VAL A 43 -1.00 -3.75 5.23
C VAL A 43 0.22 -3.79 6.16
N GLU A 44 1.38 -4.19 5.65
CA GLU A 44 2.65 -4.20 6.39
C GLU A 44 3.10 -2.80 6.86
N THR A 45 2.64 -1.74 6.21
CA THR A 45 2.88 -0.35 6.66
C THR A 45 2.19 -0.03 7.99
N GLY A 46 1.23 -0.87 8.40
CA GLY A 46 0.62 -0.83 9.72
C GLY A 46 1.48 -1.44 10.84
N PHE A 47 2.54 -2.20 10.52
CA PHE A 47 3.36 -2.86 11.53
C PHE A 47 4.20 -1.88 12.37
N ARG A 48 4.65 -0.79 11.78
CA ARG A 48 5.53 0.19 12.43
C ARG A 48 5.22 1.60 11.96
N PRO A 49 5.53 2.62 12.78
CA PRO A 49 5.59 4.00 12.32
C PRO A 49 6.59 4.17 11.17
N LEU A 50 6.43 5.21 10.35
CA LEU A 50 7.43 5.60 9.35
C LEU A 50 8.66 6.22 10.01
N ALA A 51 8.47 6.90 11.13
CA ALA A 51 9.54 7.49 11.92
C ALA A 51 10.61 6.44 12.27
N GLY A 52 11.86 6.76 11.96
CA GLY A 52 13.01 5.85 12.11
C GLY A 52 13.29 4.97 10.87
N THR A 53 12.52 5.10 9.79
CA THR A 53 12.75 4.38 8.52
C THR A 53 13.19 5.31 7.38
N GLU A 54 13.42 6.59 7.65
CA GLU A 54 13.63 7.65 6.68
C GLU A 54 14.75 7.32 5.68
N GLN A 55 15.89 6.84 6.15
CA GLN A 55 17.02 6.46 5.26
C GLN A 55 16.66 5.33 4.28
N VAL A 56 15.79 4.39 4.72
CA VAL A 56 15.33 3.29 3.87
C VAL A 56 14.36 3.83 2.82
N LEU A 57 13.45 4.72 3.21
CA LEU A 57 12.49 5.35 2.32
C LEU A 57 13.19 6.23 1.30
N GLU A 58 14.17 7.03 1.73
CA GLU A 58 14.98 7.88 0.85
C GLU A 58 15.63 7.07 -0.27
N ARG A 59 16.38 6.03 0.08
CA ARG A 59 17.02 5.14 -0.90
C ARG A 59 16.03 4.47 -1.85
N ARG A 60 14.85 4.09 -1.34
CA ARG A 60 13.84 3.41 -2.12
C ARG A 60 13.22 4.34 -3.17
N TRP A 61 13.04 5.61 -2.83
CA TRP A 61 12.29 6.56 -3.64
C TRP A 61 13.14 7.63 -4.34
N GLU A 62 14.46 7.66 -4.08
CA GLU A 62 15.41 8.61 -4.65
C GLU A 62 15.30 8.73 -6.18
N ARG A 63 15.22 7.59 -6.89
CA ARG A 63 15.11 7.59 -8.36
C ARG A 63 13.82 8.29 -8.82
N ARG A 64 12.68 7.99 -8.20
CA ARG A 64 11.39 8.59 -8.54
C ARG A 64 11.33 10.06 -8.15
N ALA A 65 11.88 10.40 -7.01
CA ALA A 65 11.96 11.78 -6.52
C ALA A 65 12.79 12.68 -7.44
N GLY A 66 13.68 12.15 -8.26
CA GLY A 66 14.44 12.92 -9.23
C GLY A 66 13.61 13.63 -10.30
N SER A 67 12.44 13.09 -10.66
CA SER A 67 11.54 13.63 -11.70
C SER A 67 10.29 14.30 -11.12
N ARG A 68 9.84 13.90 -9.94
CA ARG A 68 8.62 14.39 -9.29
C ARG A 68 8.68 14.16 -7.79
N GLY A 69 8.05 15.02 -6.97
CA GLY A 69 8.01 14.80 -5.53
C GLY A 69 7.39 13.45 -5.18
N VAL A 70 7.89 12.82 -4.12
CA VAL A 70 7.34 11.54 -3.61
C VAL A 70 6.99 11.71 -2.14
N THR A 71 5.74 11.43 -1.79
CA THR A 71 5.27 11.39 -0.41
C THR A 71 4.83 9.98 -0.04
N VAL A 72 5.46 9.37 0.95
CA VAL A 72 5.04 8.08 1.51
C VAL A 72 4.17 8.35 2.72
N LEU A 73 2.95 7.82 2.72
CA LEU A 73 2.03 7.95 3.85
C LEU A 73 1.95 6.64 4.63
N GLY A 74 2.10 6.75 5.95
CA GLY A 74 1.89 5.65 6.89
C GLY A 74 0.40 5.36 7.12
N ARG A 75 0.12 4.28 7.85
CA ARG A 75 -1.23 4.01 8.34
C ARG A 75 -1.58 4.96 9.48
N PRO A 76 -2.86 5.33 9.66
CA PRO A 76 -3.30 6.15 10.77
C PRO A 76 -2.84 5.58 12.12
N ILE A 77 -2.46 6.48 13.01
CA ILE A 77 -2.18 6.18 14.42
C ILE A 77 -3.32 6.81 15.21
N PRO A 78 -4.23 6.01 15.82
CA PRO A 78 -5.35 6.55 16.57
C PRO A 78 -4.89 7.26 17.84
N ASP A 79 -5.62 8.30 18.24
CA ASP A 79 -5.39 8.98 19.54
C ASP A 79 -5.84 8.08 20.70
N ASP A 80 -6.92 7.30 20.51
CA ASP A 80 -7.38 6.28 21.44
C ASP A 80 -7.20 4.89 20.79
N PRO A 81 -6.44 3.96 21.40
CA PRO A 81 -6.30 2.59 20.90
C PRO A 81 -7.64 1.85 20.71
N ALA A 82 -8.70 2.22 21.44
CA ALA A 82 -10.03 1.64 21.28
C ALA A 82 -10.67 1.97 19.92
N ASP A 83 -10.22 3.06 19.26
CA ASP A 83 -10.68 3.46 17.94
C ASP A 83 -9.95 2.74 16.79
N ALA A 84 -8.99 1.86 17.08
CA ALA A 84 -8.12 1.25 16.07
C ALA A 84 -8.90 0.58 14.93
N GLU A 85 -9.95 -0.20 15.22
CA GLU A 85 -10.75 -0.88 14.20
C GLU A 85 -11.47 0.13 13.28
N ARG A 86 -12.08 1.16 13.86
CA ARG A 86 -12.80 2.19 13.12
C ARG A 86 -11.87 3.00 12.22
N ILE A 87 -10.73 3.46 12.75
CA ILE A 87 -9.80 4.33 12.03
C ILE A 87 -9.04 3.58 10.93
N MET A 88 -8.93 2.26 11.05
CA MET A 88 -8.28 1.40 10.06
C MET A 88 -9.23 0.91 8.95
N HIS A 89 -10.49 1.35 8.94
CA HIS A 89 -11.37 1.09 7.81
C HIS A 89 -10.87 1.82 6.55
N PRO A 90 -10.73 1.14 5.38
CA PRO A 90 -10.09 1.71 4.18
C PRO A 90 -10.66 3.06 3.73
N ARG A 91 -11.99 3.26 3.83
CA ARG A 91 -12.63 4.54 3.50
C ARG A 91 -12.28 5.64 4.50
N VAL A 92 -12.22 5.30 5.80
CA VAL A 92 -11.81 6.26 6.85
C VAL A 92 -10.33 6.64 6.69
N ILE A 93 -9.48 5.68 6.32
CA ILE A 93 -8.08 5.98 5.99
C ILE A 93 -8.01 6.90 4.76
N ALA A 94 -8.83 6.68 3.74
CA ALA A 94 -8.88 7.52 2.54
C ALA A 94 -9.24 8.98 2.89
N ASP A 95 -10.23 9.20 3.75
CA ASP A 95 -10.58 10.55 4.25
C ASP A 95 -9.41 11.19 5.03
N GLY A 96 -8.71 10.39 5.84
CA GLY A 96 -7.50 10.82 6.53
C GLY A 96 -6.36 11.18 5.57
N VAL A 97 -6.17 10.41 4.51
CA VAL A 97 -5.20 10.70 3.43
C VAL A 97 -5.57 11.99 2.72
N ALA A 98 -6.85 12.21 2.37
CA ALA A 98 -7.31 13.46 1.78
C ALA A 98 -6.98 14.66 2.66
N THR A 99 -7.24 14.56 3.97
CA THR A 99 -6.87 15.58 4.95
C THR A 99 -5.38 15.85 4.99
N ALA A 100 -4.56 14.78 4.96
CA ALA A 100 -3.11 14.89 4.98
C ALA A 100 -2.56 15.57 3.70
N LEU A 101 -3.09 15.22 2.53
CA LEU A 101 -2.69 15.80 1.25
C LEU A 101 -3.01 17.30 1.17
N GLN A 102 -4.17 17.70 1.67
CA GLN A 102 -4.56 19.11 1.76
C GLN A 102 -3.65 19.89 2.73
N ALA A 103 -3.30 19.29 3.88
CA ALA A 103 -2.41 19.91 4.85
C ALA A 103 -0.95 20.05 4.33
N LEU A 104 -0.53 19.17 3.43
CA LEU A 104 0.79 19.22 2.76
C LEU A 104 0.81 20.15 1.54
N ASP A 105 -0.33 20.70 1.14
CA ASP A 105 -0.49 21.50 -0.10
C ASP A 105 0.05 20.77 -1.36
N THR A 106 -0.22 19.45 -1.41
CA THR A 106 0.34 18.55 -2.43
C THR A 106 -0.81 17.91 -3.22
N VAL A 107 -1.51 18.69 -4.02
CA VAL A 107 -2.64 18.22 -4.86
C VAL A 107 -2.69 18.99 -6.18
N PRO A 108 -3.15 18.39 -7.30
CA PRO A 108 -3.50 16.96 -7.43
C PRO A 108 -2.26 16.06 -7.43
N VAL A 109 -2.47 14.76 -7.15
CA VAL A 109 -1.38 13.76 -7.05
C VAL A 109 -1.62 12.54 -7.92
N THR A 110 -0.56 11.82 -8.23
CA THR A 110 -0.64 10.42 -8.64
C THR A 110 -0.64 9.54 -7.40
N ILE A 111 -1.58 8.63 -7.29
CA ILE A 111 -1.57 7.60 -6.24
C ILE A 111 -0.84 6.35 -6.77
N GLU A 112 0.23 5.95 -6.11
CA GLU A 112 0.92 4.68 -6.33
C GLU A 112 0.64 3.76 -5.13
N ALA A 113 -0.25 2.79 -5.31
CA ALA A 113 -0.78 2.00 -4.21
C ALA A 113 -0.61 0.49 -4.44
N GLU A 114 -0.26 -0.25 -3.38
CA GLU A 114 -0.04 -1.69 -3.41
C GLU A 114 -0.89 -2.40 -2.36
N SER A 115 -1.48 -3.55 -2.72
CA SER A 115 -2.21 -4.44 -1.81
C SER A 115 -3.31 -3.70 -1.02
N GLY A 116 -3.27 -3.74 0.32
CA GLY A 116 -4.22 -3.00 1.18
C GLY A 116 -4.25 -1.49 0.91
N GLY A 117 -3.11 -0.89 0.54
CA GLY A 117 -3.05 0.52 0.11
C GLY A 117 -3.86 0.81 -1.14
N GLY A 118 -4.01 -0.19 -2.02
CA GLY A 118 -4.80 -0.06 -3.24
C GLY A 118 -6.27 0.21 -2.96
N ARG A 119 -6.89 -0.48 -2.00
CA ARG A 119 -8.29 -0.22 -1.63
C ARG A 119 -8.47 1.17 -1.04
N ILE A 120 -7.48 1.66 -0.29
CA ILE A 120 -7.46 3.04 0.21
C ILE A 120 -7.38 4.03 -0.96
N GLY A 121 -6.47 3.80 -1.92
CA GLY A 121 -6.34 4.62 -3.12
C GLY A 121 -7.62 4.65 -3.97
N LEU A 122 -8.30 3.51 -4.10
CA LEU A 122 -9.60 3.42 -4.79
C LEU A 122 -10.67 4.26 -4.07
N TRP A 123 -10.81 4.15 -2.75
CA TRP A 123 -11.75 4.95 -1.98
C TRP A 123 -11.41 6.44 -2.05
N LEU A 124 -10.14 6.81 -1.95
CA LEU A 124 -9.70 8.20 -2.11
C LEU A 124 -10.13 8.78 -3.47
N THR A 125 -9.90 8.03 -4.55
CA THR A 125 -10.24 8.51 -5.91
C THR A 125 -11.74 8.62 -6.13
N VAL A 126 -12.53 7.75 -5.51
CA VAL A 126 -14.01 7.77 -5.62
C VAL A 126 -14.62 8.91 -4.80
N ASP A 127 -14.15 9.11 -3.57
CA ASP A 127 -14.75 10.10 -2.63
C ASP A 127 -14.11 11.49 -2.77
N HIS A 128 -12.87 11.59 -3.28
CA HIS A 128 -12.10 12.85 -3.43
C HIS A 128 -11.44 12.93 -4.81
N PRO A 129 -12.22 12.83 -5.92
CA PRO A 129 -11.66 12.74 -7.27
C PRO A 129 -10.81 13.96 -7.68
N GLU A 130 -11.07 15.14 -7.09
CA GLU A 130 -10.32 16.36 -7.34
C GLU A 130 -8.88 16.32 -6.83
N LEU A 131 -8.56 15.40 -5.93
CA LEU A 131 -7.21 15.25 -5.37
C LEU A 131 -6.32 14.32 -6.20
N VAL A 132 -6.89 13.49 -7.08
CA VAL A 132 -6.19 12.43 -7.80
C VAL A 132 -6.16 12.71 -9.29
N GLU A 133 -4.96 12.72 -9.87
CA GLU A 133 -4.76 12.88 -11.32
C GLU A 133 -4.61 11.53 -12.03
N ARG A 134 -3.94 10.56 -11.40
CA ARG A 134 -3.66 9.23 -11.94
C ARG A 134 -3.63 8.17 -10.86
N LEU A 135 -3.86 6.91 -11.26
CA LEU A 135 -3.73 5.74 -10.40
C LEU A 135 -2.69 4.75 -10.92
N VAL A 136 -1.79 4.30 -10.06
CA VAL A 136 -0.97 3.11 -10.25
C VAL A 136 -1.31 2.13 -9.14
N LEU A 137 -1.88 0.99 -9.51
CA LEU A 137 -2.41 -0.02 -8.59
C LEU A 137 -1.68 -1.34 -8.78
N ALA A 138 -1.09 -1.89 -7.73
CA ALA A 138 -0.32 -3.12 -7.75
C ALA A 138 -0.91 -4.16 -6.78
N ALA A 139 -1.24 -5.36 -7.27
CA ALA A 139 -1.77 -6.48 -6.46
C ALA A 139 -3.00 -6.07 -5.61
N VAL A 140 -4.02 -5.49 -6.23
CA VAL A 140 -5.15 -4.81 -5.55
C VAL A 140 -6.44 -5.60 -5.66
N ALA A 141 -7.22 -5.61 -4.56
CA ALA A 141 -8.59 -6.10 -4.54
C ALA A 141 -9.55 -4.99 -4.08
N SER A 142 -10.66 -4.80 -4.80
CA SER A 142 -11.73 -3.86 -4.43
C SER A 142 -12.71 -4.42 -3.41
N GLU A 143 -12.72 -5.74 -3.22
CA GLU A 143 -13.57 -6.47 -2.29
C GLU A 143 -12.89 -7.75 -1.79
N THR A 144 -13.43 -8.34 -0.73
CA THR A 144 -12.96 -9.62 -0.18
C THR A 144 -14.18 -10.48 0.14
N PRO A 145 -14.77 -11.18 -0.85
CA PRO A 145 -15.93 -12.03 -0.61
C PRO A 145 -15.68 -13.06 0.48
N ALA A 146 -16.66 -13.30 1.36
CA ALA A 146 -16.50 -14.13 2.55
C ALA A 146 -16.11 -15.59 2.26
N ASP A 147 -16.51 -16.12 1.10
CA ASP A 147 -16.18 -17.47 0.63
C ASP A 147 -14.87 -17.55 -0.18
N SER A 148 -14.16 -16.43 -0.31
CA SER A 148 -12.90 -16.37 -1.07
C SER A 148 -11.72 -16.98 -0.31
N PRO A 149 -10.71 -17.53 -1.03
CA PRO A 149 -9.46 -17.95 -0.42
C PRO A 149 -8.73 -16.81 0.30
N MET A 150 -8.89 -15.57 -0.16
CA MET A 150 -8.33 -14.38 0.48
C MET A 150 -8.97 -14.15 1.85
N ALA A 151 -10.30 -14.22 1.96
CA ALA A 151 -11.02 -14.09 3.24
C ALA A 151 -10.57 -15.16 4.25
N THR A 152 -10.45 -16.42 3.82
CA THR A 152 -9.97 -17.53 4.66
C THR A 152 -8.58 -17.26 5.22
N ARG A 153 -7.65 -16.77 4.38
CA ARG A 153 -6.28 -16.41 4.82
C ARG A 153 -6.28 -15.25 5.81
N MET A 154 -7.03 -14.20 5.52
CA MET A 154 -7.13 -13.04 6.42
C MET A 154 -7.74 -13.40 7.77
N ALA A 155 -8.80 -14.20 7.79
CA ALA A 155 -9.38 -14.72 9.03
C ALA A 155 -8.35 -15.49 9.87
N ARG A 156 -7.53 -16.33 9.21
CA ARG A 156 -6.44 -17.05 9.90
C ARG A 156 -5.38 -16.09 10.45
N TRP A 157 -5.02 -15.06 9.73
CA TRP A 157 -4.07 -14.06 10.21
C TRP A 157 -4.63 -13.26 11.39
N ILE A 158 -5.92 -12.93 11.39
CA ILE A 158 -6.60 -12.30 12.53
C ILE A 158 -6.52 -13.21 13.76
N GLU A 159 -6.88 -14.48 13.63
CA GLU A 159 -6.79 -15.47 14.73
C GLU A 159 -5.38 -15.56 15.33
N LEU A 160 -4.35 -15.65 14.48
CA LEU A 160 -2.96 -15.72 14.93
C LEU A 160 -2.53 -14.43 15.64
N GLY A 161 -2.91 -13.28 15.10
CA GLY A 161 -2.61 -11.98 15.70
C GLY A 161 -3.29 -11.78 17.05
N GLU A 162 -4.57 -12.14 17.18
CA GLU A 162 -5.33 -12.07 18.43
C GLU A 162 -4.80 -13.05 19.49
N ALA A 163 -4.32 -14.22 19.07
CA ALA A 163 -3.63 -15.17 19.94
C ALA A 163 -2.20 -14.73 20.32
N GLY A 164 -1.67 -13.69 19.70
CA GLY A 164 -0.29 -13.23 19.90
C GLY A 164 0.77 -14.13 19.28
N ASP A 165 0.39 -15.09 18.42
CA ASP A 165 1.32 -15.98 17.70
C ASP A 165 1.91 -15.30 16.46
N TRP A 166 2.65 -14.23 16.68
CA TRP A 166 3.26 -13.42 15.62
C TRP A 166 4.31 -14.21 14.81
N GLY A 167 4.96 -15.18 15.43
CA GLY A 167 5.92 -16.03 14.72
C GLY A 167 5.25 -16.84 13.62
N THR A 168 4.16 -17.52 13.92
CA THR A 168 3.38 -18.27 12.92
C THR A 168 2.70 -17.34 11.92
N PHE A 169 2.20 -16.19 12.40
CA PHE A 169 1.64 -15.15 11.54
C PHE A 169 2.61 -14.73 10.44
N PHE A 170 3.80 -14.22 10.82
CA PHE A 170 4.79 -13.75 9.83
C PHE A 170 5.32 -14.86 8.94
N ALA A 171 5.47 -16.08 9.44
CA ALA A 171 5.87 -17.22 8.63
C ALA A 171 4.83 -17.54 7.55
N SER A 172 3.54 -17.55 7.90
CA SER A 172 2.47 -17.83 6.95
C SER A 172 2.32 -16.71 5.90
N MET A 173 2.51 -15.45 6.30
CA MET A 173 2.51 -14.33 5.38
C MET A 173 3.69 -14.42 4.41
N ALA A 174 4.90 -14.65 4.89
CA ALA A 174 6.11 -14.73 4.07
C ALA A 174 6.06 -15.81 3.00
N GLN A 175 5.40 -16.96 3.29
CA GLN A 175 5.21 -18.05 2.31
C GLN A 175 4.37 -17.62 1.10
N LEU A 176 3.46 -16.66 1.27
CA LEU A 176 2.51 -16.24 0.24
C LEU A 176 2.98 -15.01 -0.55
N MET A 177 3.96 -14.26 -0.01
CA MET A 177 4.37 -12.98 -0.59
C MET A 177 5.14 -13.09 -1.90
N LYS A 178 5.88 -14.19 -2.11
CA LYS A 178 6.74 -14.36 -3.29
C LYS A 178 6.38 -15.64 -4.04
N ALA A 179 6.47 -15.58 -5.35
CA ALA A 179 6.60 -16.77 -6.18
C ALA A 179 8.00 -17.38 -5.93
N ALA A 180 8.08 -18.38 -5.07
CA ALA A 180 9.33 -18.99 -4.67
C ALA A 180 9.18 -20.52 -4.65
N SER A 181 10.31 -21.24 -4.79
CA SER A 181 10.34 -22.68 -4.56
C SER A 181 9.95 -23.02 -3.11
N GLU A 182 9.54 -24.27 -2.84
CA GLU A 182 9.21 -24.70 -1.48
C GLU A 182 10.38 -24.50 -0.49
N GLU A 183 11.62 -24.72 -0.93
CA GLU A 183 12.82 -24.53 -0.11
C GLU A 183 13.05 -23.05 0.23
N GLU A 184 12.93 -22.16 -0.76
CA GLU A 184 13.04 -20.71 -0.55
C GLU A 184 11.92 -20.21 0.34
N SER A 185 10.70 -20.68 0.14
CA SER A 185 9.54 -20.33 0.98
C SER A 185 9.75 -20.78 2.43
N GLY A 186 10.31 -21.96 2.65
CA GLY A 186 10.67 -22.46 3.98
C GLY A 186 11.72 -21.60 4.68
N SER A 187 12.74 -21.16 3.96
CA SER A 187 13.79 -20.27 4.47
C SER A 187 13.26 -18.89 4.81
N PHE A 188 12.40 -18.30 3.98
CA PHE A 188 11.72 -17.04 4.25
C PHE A 188 10.80 -17.12 5.47
N ALA A 189 10.02 -18.21 5.58
CA ALA A 189 9.16 -18.43 6.72
C ALA A 189 9.94 -18.57 8.03
N ALA A 190 11.10 -19.27 8.01
CA ALA A 190 11.95 -19.38 9.18
C ALA A 190 12.53 -18.03 9.62
N ALA A 191 13.01 -17.21 8.68
CA ALA A 191 13.48 -15.85 8.96
C ALA A 191 12.34 -14.95 9.44
N ALA A 192 11.16 -15.06 8.87
CA ALA A 192 9.99 -14.25 9.23
C ALA A 192 9.51 -14.53 10.66
N ARG A 193 9.69 -15.76 11.18
CA ARG A 193 9.39 -16.08 12.59
C ARG A 193 10.19 -15.26 13.61
N LEU A 194 11.32 -14.71 13.20
CA LEU A 194 12.18 -13.88 14.04
C LEU A 194 11.79 -12.40 14.01
N GLN A 195 10.80 -12.03 13.22
CA GLN A 195 10.32 -10.65 13.18
C GLN A 195 9.71 -10.24 14.53
N PRO A 196 10.03 -9.03 15.02
CA PRO A 196 9.45 -8.55 16.25
C PRO A 196 7.94 -8.34 16.07
N ARG A 197 7.20 -8.50 17.17
CA ARG A 197 5.77 -8.15 17.23
C ARG A 197 5.53 -6.75 16.64
N PRO A 198 4.39 -6.51 15.93
CA PRO A 198 4.00 -5.16 15.53
C PRO A 198 3.97 -4.20 16.71
N ALA A 199 4.37 -2.95 16.47
CA ALA A 199 4.36 -1.93 17.54
C ALA A 199 2.93 -1.65 18.04
N THR A 200 1.95 -1.75 17.14
CA THR A 200 0.52 -1.54 17.40
C THR A 200 -0.30 -2.68 16.80
N PRO A 201 -0.33 -3.87 17.44
CA PRO A 201 -1.02 -5.05 16.90
C PRO A 201 -2.51 -4.81 16.63
N GLU A 202 -3.17 -4.05 17.50
CA GLU A 202 -4.60 -3.75 17.42
C GLU A 202 -4.94 -3.00 16.13
N ARG A 203 -4.08 -2.07 15.72
CA ARG A 203 -4.20 -1.32 14.48
C ARG A 203 -4.09 -2.23 13.26
N PHE A 204 -3.10 -3.11 13.25
CA PHE A 204 -2.91 -4.05 12.16
C PHE A 204 -4.06 -5.07 12.06
N ILE A 205 -4.48 -5.65 13.19
CA ILE A 205 -5.63 -6.56 13.24
C ILE A 205 -6.91 -5.84 12.80
N GLY A 206 -7.09 -4.58 13.23
CA GLY A 206 -8.20 -3.72 12.82
C GLY A 206 -8.26 -3.53 11.30
N GLU A 207 -7.13 -3.31 10.62
CA GLU A 207 -7.08 -3.21 9.15
C GLU A 207 -7.50 -4.53 8.47
N LEU A 208 -7.03 -5.68 8.96
CA LEU A 208 -7.45 -6.98 8.43
C LEU A 208 -8.95 -7.23 8.62
N LYS A 209 -9.51 -6.92 9.79
CA LYS A 209 -10.95 -7.03 10.05
C LYS A 209 -11.75 -6.11 9.13
N ALA A 210 -11.35 -4.85 9.02
CA ALA A 210 -12.00 -3.89 8.13
C ALA A 210 -11.93 -4.33 6.64
N THR A 211 -10.87 -5.02 6.23
CA THR A 211 -10.75 -5.56 4.87
C THR A 211 -11.79 -6.66 4.59
N LEU A 212 -12.24 -7.39 5.61
CA LEU A 212 -13.30 -8.41 5.50
C LEU A 212 -14.71 -7.82 5.62
N ASP A 213 -14.85 -6.59 6.12
CA ASP A 213 -16.14 -5.93 6.25
C ASP A 213 -16.67 -5.52 4.87
N PRO A 214 -17.89 -5.96 4.47
CA PRO A 214 -18.49 -5.55 3.20
C PRO A 214 -18.64 -4.03 3.02
N SER A 215 -18.73 -3.24 4.10
CA SER A 215 -18.75 -1.77 4.01
C SER A 215 -17.45 -1.16 3.47
N SER A 216 -16.36 -1.92 3.50
CA SER A 216 -15.08 -1.52 2.93
C SER A 216 -14.96 -1.78 1.42
N PHE A 217 -15.92 -2.48 0.82
CA PHE A 217 -15.88 -2.85 -0.59
C PHE A 217 -16.21 -1.65 -1.46
N VAL A 218 -15.39 -1.41 -2.48
CA VAL A 218 -15.52 -0.27 -3.40
C VAL A 218 -15.90 -0.70 -4.81
N THR A 219 -16.06 -2.00 -5.05
CA THR A 219 -16.32 -2.59 -6.39
C THR A 219 -17.49 -1.95 -7.12
N GLY A 220 -18.58 -1.66 -6.40
CA GLY A 220 -19.78 -1.04 -6.96
C GLY A 220 -19.60 0.40 -7.45
N ARG A 221 -18.50 1.05 -7.06
CA ARG A 221 -18.21 2.45 -7.36
C ARG A 221 -17.01 2.65 -8.31
N LEU A 222 -16.32 1.58 -8.70
CA LEU A 222 -15.13 1.68 -9.57
C LEU A 222 -15.43 2.35 -10.92
N GLY A 223 -16.66 2.23 -11.42
CA GLY A 223 -17.10 2.92 -12.64
C GLY A 223 -17.17 4.45 -12.54
N GLU A 224 -17.05 5.02 -11.34
CA GLU A 224 -17.01 6.47 -11.12
C GLU A 224 -15.58 7.04 -11.29
N ILE A 225 -14.55 6.19 -11.31
CA ILE A 225 -13.16 6.60 -11.49
C ILE A 225 -12.95 7.03 -12.95
N ALA A 226 -12.65 8.30 -13.14
CA ALA A 226 -12.47 8.91 -14.47
C ALA A 226 -11.01 9.23 -14.80
N VAL A 227 -10.09 9.03 -13.87
CA VAL A 227 -8.66 9.29 -14.07
C VAL A 227 -7.97 8.10 -14.73
N PRO A 228 -6.87 8.31 -15.51
CA PRO A 228 -6.08 7.21 -16.04
C PRO A 228 -5.59 6.26 -14.95
N ALA A 229 -5.70 4.95 -15.18
CA ALA A 229 -5.30 3.94 -14.23
C ALA A 229 -4.42 2.86 -14.87
N LEU A 230 -3.24 2.62 -14.27
CA LEU A 230 -2.36 1.49 -14.57
C LEU A 230 -2.53 0.45 -13.46
N VAL A 231 -2.90 -0.77 -13.83
CA VAL A 231 -3.10 -1.88 -12.89
C VAL A 231 -2.07 -2.96 -13.19
N LEU A 232 -1.30 -3.36 -12.18
CA LEU A 232 -0.23 -4.34 -12.29
C LEU A 232 -0.52 -5.54 -11.40
N ALA A 233 -0.39 -6.75 -11.92
CA ALA A 233 -0.66 -7.99 -11.19
C ALA A 233 0.37 -9.08 -11.45
N GLY A 234 0.77 -9.78 -10.39
CA GLY A 234 1.52 -11.03 -10.51
C GLY A 234 0.56 -12.19 -10.74
N GLU A 235 0.84 -13.06 -11.71
CA GLU A 235 -0.01 -14.24 -12.00
C GLU A 235 0.12 -15.34 -10.94
N LEU A 236 1.21 -15.31 -10.16
CA LEU A 236 1.47 -16.22 -9.05
C LEU A 236 1.11 -15.64 -7.69
N ASP A 237 0.34 -14.54 -7.65
CA ASP A 237 -0.08 -13.91 -6.40
C ASP A 237 -1.03 -14.84 -5.62
N GLN A 238 -0.56 -15.29 -4.45
CA GLN A 238 -1.33 -16.16 -3.56
C GLN A 238 -2.08 -15.38 -2.46
N VAL A 239 -1.82 -14.09 -2.32
CA VAL A 239 -2.49 -13.21 -1.34
C VAL A 239 -3.73 -12.57 -1.96
N VAL A 240 -3.53 -11.85 -3.06
CA VAL A 240 -4.60 -11.24 -3.86
C VAL A 240 -4.64 -11.96 -5.21
N PRO A 241 -5.58 -12.89 -5.42
CA PRO A 241 -5.68 -13.63 -6.67
C PRO A 241 -5.78 -12.70 -7.89
N LEU A 242 -5.17 -13.11 -9.01
CA LEU A 242 -5.16 -12.34 -10.26
C LEU A 242 -6.57 -11.85 -10.66
N GLU A 243 -7.58 -12.69 -10.44
CA GLU A 243 -8.98 -12.37 -10.78
C GLU A 243 -9.49 -11.16 -10.00
N SER A 244 -9.04 -10.97 -8.76
CA SER A 244 -9.41 -9.81 -7.94
C SER A 244 -8.82 -8.51 -8.50
N THR A 245 -7.56 -8.54 -8.93
CA THR A 245 -6.91 -7.39 -9.56
C THR A 245 -7.45 -7.14 -10.97
N ARG A 246 -7.77 -8.21 -11.72
CA ARG A 246 -8.43 -8.12 -13.02
C ARG A 246 -9.80 -7.45 -12.92
N LEU A 247 -10.60 -7.83 -11.91
CA LEU A 247 -11.90 -7.21 -11.64
C LEU A 247 -11.78 -5.69 -11.44
N VAL A 248 -10.75 -5.23 -10.73
CA VAL A 248 -10.49 -3.80 -10.56
C VAL A 248 -10.24 -3.12 -11.90
N ALA A 249 -9.36 -3.69 -12.73
CA ALA A 249 -9.05 -3.14 -14.06
C ALA A 249 -10.26 -3.13 -15.00
N GLU A 250 -11.08 -4.17 -14.99
CA GLU A 250 -12.28 -4.27 -15.82
C GLU A 250 -13.38 -3.29 -15.44
N ARG A 251 -13.45 -2.90 -14.17
CA ARG A 251 -14.49 -1.99 -13.66
C ARG A 251 -14.10 -0.52 -13.69
N ILE A 252 -12.82 -0.19 -13.80
CA ILE A 252 -12.35 1.20 -13.97
C ILE A 252 -12.34 1.52 -15.48
N PRO A 253 -13.11 2.52 -15.94
CA PRO A 253 -13.14 2.90 -17.36
C PRO A 253 -11.74 3.29 -17.87
N GLY A 254 -11.30 2.64 -18.94
CA GLY A 254 -10.02 2.96 -19.58
C GLY A 254 -8.75 2.51 -18.82
N ALA A 255 -8.89 1.70 -17.77
CA ALA A 255 -7.74 1.17 -17.08
C ALA A 255 -6.92 0.21 -17.95
N THR A 256 -5.59 0.29 -17.84
CA THR A 256 -4.65 -0.64 -18.48
C THR A 256 -4.20 -1.70 -17.47
N LEU A 257 -4.44 -2.98 -17.76
CA LEU A 257 -3.93 -4.10 -16.96
C LEU A 257 -2.68 -4.70 -17.61
N ILE A 258 -1.60 -4.83 -16.85
CA ILE A 258 -0.39 -5.57 -17.25
C ILE A 258 -0.13 -6.65 -16.20
N THR A 259 0.16 -7.88 -16.65
CA THR A 259 0.46 -9.01 -15.77
C THR A 259 1.88 -9.51 -15.97
N ASP A 260 2.48 -10.11 -14.94
CA ASP A 260 3.77 -10.81 -15.03
C ASP A 260 3.57 -12.28 -14.57
N PRO A 261 3.81 -13.26 -15.47
CA PRO A 261 3.58 -14.68 -15.17
C PRO A 261 4.55 -15.26 -14.12
N GLU A 262 5.64 -14.58 -13.79
CA GLU A 262 6.63 -15.02 -12.82
C GLU A 262 6.57 -14.23 -11.50
N CYS A 263 5.67 -13.24 -11.41
CA CYS A 263 5.54 -12.38 -10.24
C CYS A 263 4.49 -12.92 -9.26
N GLY A 264 4.79 -12.84 -7.96
CA GLY A 264 3.84 -13.08 -6.86
C GLY A 264 3.21 -11.79 -6.33
N HIS A 265 2.93 -11.75 -5.01
CA HIS A 265 2.25 -10.61 -4.36
C HIS A 265 3.11 -9.34 -4.28
N THR A 266 4.43 -9.46 -4.17
CA THR A 266 5.33 -8.30 -4.02
C THR A 266 5.60 -7.61 -5.36
N VAL A 267 4.55 -7.11 -6.02
CA VAL A 267 4.58 -6.60 -7.40
C VAL A 267 5.62 -5.49 -7.55
N ARG A 268 5.63 -4.50 -6.70
CA ARG A 268 6.59 -3.38 -6.78
C ARG A 268 8.06 -3.81 -6.80
N SER A 269 8.40 -4.93 -6.17
CA SER A 269 9.79 -5.39 -6.05
C SER A 269 10.14 -6.55 -6.97
N SER A 270 9.16 -7.27 -7.50
CA SER A 270 9.37 -8.52 -8.23
C SER A 270 8.86 -8.48 -9.67
N PHE A 271 7.97 -7.55 -10.00
CA PHE A 271 7.42 -7.40 -11.35
C PHE A 271 8.49 -6.86 -12.30
N ARG A 272 8.65 -7.54 -13.42
CA ARG A 272 9.69 -7.21 -14.41
C ARG A 272 9.44 -5.84 -15.05
N GLY A 273 10.38 -4.91 -14.87
CA GLY A 273 10.30 -3.57 -15.45
C GLY A 273 9.28 -2.65 -14.77
N TYR A 274 8.89 -2.93 -13.51
CA TYR A 274 7.91 -2.13 -12.77
C TYR A 274 8.17 -0.63 -12.86
N ASP A 275 9.38 -0.18 -12.50
CA ASP A 275 9.70 1.25 -12.48
C ASP A 275 9.60 1.89 -13.87
N ASP A 276 10.05 1.19 -14.92
CA ASP A 276 10.02 1.71 -16.29
C ASP A 276 8.59 1.79 -16.84
N LEU A 277 7.73 0.81 -16.49
CA LEU A 277 6.31 0.84 -16.84
C LEU A 277 5.59 2.00 -16.14
N VAL A 278 5.83 2.19 -14.86
CA VAL A 278 5.24 3.28 -14.09
C VAL A 278 5.73 4.63 -14.61
N GLU A 279 7.04 4.81 -14.85
CA GLU A 279 7.57 6.06 -15.41
C GLU A 279 6.99 6.37 -16.81
N SER A 280 6.85 5.34 -17.66
CA SER A 280 6.23 5.51 -18.98
C SER A 280 4.78 5.99 -18.85
N PHE A 281 3.99 5.35 -17.98
CA PHE A 281 2.61 5.75 -17.73
C PHE A 281 2.50 7.17 -17.15
N LEU A 282 3.42 7.56 -16.26
CA LEU A 282 3.45 8.90 -15.67
C LEU A 282 3.93 9.99 -16.65
N ALA A 283 4.60 9.62 -17.73
CA ALA A 283 5.05 10.53 -18.78
C ALA A 283 4.03 10.78 -19.90
N GLU A 284 2.96 9.96 -19.96
CA GLU A 284 1.89 10.15 -20.95
C GLU A 284 1.16 11.48 -20.71
N ALA A 285 0.87 12.20 -21.81
CA ALA A 285 0.04 13.40 -21.73
C ALA A 285 -1.43 13.01 -21.41
N ASN A 286 -2.09 13.83 -20.61
CA ASN A 286 -3.53 13.68 -20.31
C ASN A 286 -4.37 13.99 -21.53
#